data_d030d372d55b77987596a51589549aae
#
_entry.id   d030d372d55b77987596a51589549aae
#
_cell.length_a   1.000
_cell.length_b   1.000
_cell.length_c   1.000
_cell.angle_alpha   90.00
_cell.angle_beta   90.00
_cell.angle_gamma   90.00
#
_symmetry.space_group_name_H-M   'P 1'
#
loop_
_entity.id
_entity.type
_entity.pdbx_description
1 polymer ?
#
loop_
_entity_poly.entity_id
_entity_poly.type
_entity_poly.pdbx_seq_one_letter_code
_entity_poly.pdbx_strand_id
1 'polypeptide(L)'
;MNRDTKNNYSVFDTHCDTLCCVRDDGKSLNENDCHVDLKRMSEYKSYTQVFACFIDPIYKTCGAERTMNLTDTFHTHTQNLPQNVKAVLSIEGGEGIYSLSALRNYHRLGVKIAALTWNYSNHIASGALESDENRGLTDFGKTVVAEMNKIGMLIDVSHLNR
;
A
#
# COMPACT_ATOMS: atom_id res chain seq x y z
N MET A 1 19.03 23.29 3.07
CA MET A 1 17.77 23.75 2.44
C MET A 1 17.06 24.65 3.42
N ASN A 2 16.73 25.88 3.01
CA ASN A 2 16.07 26.86 3.90
C ASN A 2 14.69 26.31 4.30
N ARG A 3 14.32 26.40 5.59
CA ARG A 3 13.01 25.96 6.10
C ARG A 3 11.82 26.61 5.37
N ASP A 4 12.00 27.82 4.83
CA ASP A 4 10.95 28.58 4.13
C ASP A 4 10.53 27.99 2.77
N THR A 5 11.32 27.11 2.16
CA THR A 5 10.99 26.56 0.83
C THR A 5 10.02 25.39 0.88
N LYS A 6 10.03 24.56 1.91
CA LYS A 6 9.13 23.41 2.05
C LYS A 6 7.66 23.83 2.23
N ASN A 7 7.40 24.95 2.91
CA ASN A 7 6.04 25.45 3.18
C ASN A 7 5.23 25.81 1.93
N ASN A 8 5.86 25.91 0.76
CA ASN A 8 5.18 26.32 -0.48
C ASN A 8 4.77 25.15 -1.39
N TYR A 9 5.19 23.91 -1.10
CA TYR A 9 4.90 22.77 -1.95
C TYR A 9 3.74 21.93 -1.41
N SER A 10 2.87 21.50 -2.34
CA SER A 10 1.93 20.41 -2.13
C SER A 10 2.54 19.12 -2.67
N VAL A 11 2.56 18.07 -1.87
CA VAL A 11 3.14 16.76 -2.20
C VAL A 11 2.03 15.71 -2.26
N PHE A 12 2.09 14.88 -3.28
CA PHE A 12 1.37 13.61 -3.35
C PHE A 12 2.40 12.51 -3.58
N ASP A 13 2.69 11.74 -2.53
CA ASP A 13 3.61 10.61 -2.58
C ASP A 13 2.81 9.31 -2.69
N THR A 14 3.07 8.56 -3.75
CA THR A 14 2.25 7.41 -4.14
C THR A 14 2.62 6.12 -3.44
N HIS A 15 3.71 6.08 -2.66
CA HIS A 15 4.13 4.85 -2.00
C HIS A 15 5.09 5.07 -0.83
N CYS A 16 4.86 4.39 0.28
CA CYS A 16 5.88 4.12 1.30
C CYS A 16 5.54 2.87 2.12
N ASP A 17 6.58 2.19 2.63
CA ASP A 17 6.49 0.98 3.47
C ASP A 17 6.62 1.26 4.96
N THR A 18 6.47 2.52 5.37
CA THR A 18 6.67 2.93 6.76
C THR A 18 5.76 2.17 7.75
N LEU A 19 4.58 1.68 7.29
CA LEU A 19 3.72 0.83 8.13
C LEU A 19 4.41 -0.46 8.59
N CYS A 20 5.29 -1.04 7.77
CA CYS A 20 6.05 -2.21 8.15
C CYS A 20 7.01 -1.88 9.31
N CYS A 21 7.73 -0.76 9.22
CA CYS A 21 8.63 -0.32 10.30
C CYS A 21 7.85 0.00 11.59
N VAL A 22 6.66 0.62 11.47
CA VAL A 22 5.81 0.90 12.63
C VAL A 22 5.33 -0.40 13.28
N ARG A 23 4.89 -1.37 12.48
CA ARG A 23 4.35 -2.65 12.96
C ARG A 23 5.41 -3.59 13.51
N ASP A 24 6.51 -3.76 12.75
CA ASP A 24 7.48 -4.83 13.00
C ASP A 24 8.60 -4.37 13.94
N ASP A 25 9.04 -3.11 13.82
CA ASP A 25 10.13 -2.54 14.60
C ASP A 25 9.64 -1.66 15.75
N GLY A 26 8.31 -1.48 15.92
CA GLY A 26 7.72 -0.64 16.96
C GLY A 26 8.03 0.84 16.81
N LYS A 27 8.36 1.31 15.60
CA LYS A 27 8.66 2.72 15.35
C LYS A 27 7.42 3.59 15.41
N SER A 28 7.61 4.86 15.75
CA SER A 28 6.52 5.84 15.77
C SER A 28 6.24 6.35 14.36
N LEU A 29 4.96 6.48 13.97
CA LEU A 29 4.60 7.19 12.75
C LEU A 29 4.79 8.71 12.90
N ASN A 30 4.72 9.25 14.12
CA ASN A 30 4.86 10.69 14.37
C ASN A 30 6.26 11.21 14.05
N GLU A 31 7.30 10.51 14.47
CA GLU A 31 8.70 10.84 14.21
C GLU A 31 9.53 9.55 14.23
N ASN A 32 10.28 9.31 13.16
CA ASN A 32 11.12 8.12 13.00
C ASN A 32 12.33 8.39 12.09
N ASP A 33 13.18 7.39 11.96
CA ASP A 33 14.37 7.37 11.09
C ASP A 33 14.11 6.70 9.72
N CYS A 34 12.86 6.35 9.39
CA CYS A 34 12.45 5.89 8.07
C CYS A 34 12.37 7.07 7.09
N HIS A 35 11.95 6.82 5.84
CA HIS A 35 11.86 7.87 4.83
C HIS A 35 10.72 8.87 5.09
N VAL A 36 9.63 8.43 5.72
CA VAL A 36 8.41 9.22 5.93
C VAL A 36 7.97 9.18 7.38
N ASP A 37 7.57 10.34 7.93
CA ASP A 37 6.88 10.49 9.21
C ASP A 37 5.97 11.74 9.21
N LEU A 38 5.02 11.79 10.15
CA LEU A 38 4.04 12.87 10.22
C LEU A 38 4.68 14.23 10.47
N LYS A 39 5.75 14.30 11.27
CA LYS A 39 6.47 15.54 11.57
C LYS A 39 7.06 16.16 10.30
N ARG A 40 7.79 15.38 9.49
CA ARG A 40 8.37 15.84 8.22
C ARG A 40 7.31 16.16 7.20
N MET A 41 6.22 15.36 7.10
CA MET A 41 5.09 15.65 6.21
C MET A 41 4.40 16.95 6.56
N SER A 42 4.26 17.28 7.85
CA SER A 42 3.60 18.51 8.30
C SER A 42 4.35 19.80 7.95
N GLU A 43 5.62 19.71 7.54
CA GLU A 43 6.42 20.86 7.09
C GLU A 43 6.04 21.38 5.69
N TYR A 44 5.23 20.65 4.94
CA TYR A 44 4.77 21.02 3.59
C TYR A 44 3.43 21.79 3.64
N LYS A 45 3.12 22.53 2.58
CA LYS A 45 1.82 23.22 2.46
C LYS A 45 0.65 22.23 2.55
N SER A 46 0.77 21.10 1.88
CA SER A 46 -0.09 19.93 2.05
C SER A 46 0.69 18.68 1.68
N TYR A 47 0.39 17.57 2.32
CA TYR A 47 1.03 16.29 2.02
C TYR A 47 -0.01 15.18 2.01
N THR A 48 -0.05 14.43 0.92
CA THR A 48 -0.84 13.19 0.83
C THR A 48 0.13 12.03 0.65
N GLN A 49 0.09 11.08 1.57
CA GLN A 49 0.91 9.87 1.53
C GLN A 49 0.05 8.65 1.29
N VAL A 50 0.45 7.82 0.32
CA VAL A 50 -0.05 6.46 0.19
C VAL A 50 0.85 5.54 1.02
N PHE A 51 0.25 4.89 2.02
CA PHE A 51 0.89 3.91 2.89
C PHE A 51 0.58 2.50 2.40
N ALA A 52 1.59 1.70 2.14
CA ALA A 52 1.44 0.34 1.66
C ALA A 52 1.34 -0.67 2.81
N CYS A 53 0.34 -1.55 2.72
CA CYS A 53 0.39 -2.85 3.37
C CYS A 53 1.27 -3.75 2.50
N PHE A 54 2.58 -3.71 2.71
CA PHE A 54 3.51 -4.55 1.97
C PHE A 54 3.48 -5.99 2.47
N ILE A 55 3.26 -6.92 1.54
CA ILE A 55 3.22 -8.35 1.80
C ILE A 55 4.50 -8.98 1.26
N ASP A 56 5.53 -9.02 2.11
CA ASP A 56 6.78 -9.69 1.81
C ASP A 56 6.52 -11.17 1.49
N PRO A 57 7.26 -11.80 0.55
CA PRO A 57 7.15 -13.22 0.21
C PRO A 57 7.24 -14.19 1.39
N ILE A 58 7.88 -13.80 2.50
CA ILE A 58 7.89 -14.60 3.74
C ILE A 58 6.49 -14.81 4.32
N TYR A 59 5.55 -13.88 4.04
CA TYR A 59 4.14 -13.95 4.46
C TYR A 59 3.24 -14.63 3.44
N LYS A 60 3.77 -15.33 2.42
CA LYS A 60 2.99 -15.95 1.35
C LYS A 60 1.82 -16.82 1.85
N THR A 61 2.01 -17.52 2.97
CA THR A 61 0.99 -18.41 3.58
C THR A 61 0.05 -17.70 4.53
N CYS A 62 0.37 -16.49 4.98
CA CYS A 62 -0.43 -15.68 5.91
C CYS A 62 -0.64 -14.22 5.42
N GLY A 63 -0.64 -14.02 4.10
CA GLY A 63 -0.78 -12.69 3.50
C GLY A 63 -2.03 -11.95 3.93
N ALA A 64 -3.16 -12.66 4.13
CA ALA A 64 -4.38 -12.05 4.63
C ALA A 64 -4.25 -11.51 6.05
N GLU A 65 -3.63 -12.28 6.95
CA GLU A 65 -3.35 -11.85 8.31
C GLU A 65 -2.40 -10.65 8.31
N ARG A 66 -1.33 -10.70 7.49
CA ARG A 66 -0.40 -9.57 7.33
C ARG A 66 -1.12 -8.31 6.87
N THR A 67 -1.98 -8.41 5.85
CA THR A 67 -2.78 -7.27 5.34
C THR A 67 -3.67 -6.68 6.44
N MET A 68 -4.36 -7.51 7.21
CA MET A 68 -5.20 -7.05 8.30
C MET A 68 -4.40 -6.37 9.41
N ASN A 69 -3.26 -6.93 9.79
CA ASN A 69 -2.38 -6.35 10.80
C ASN A 69 -1.86 -4.97 10.40
N LEU A 70 -1.42 -4.79 9.14
CA LEU A 70 -0.96 -3.50 8.63
C LEU A 70 -2.11 -2.50 8.46
N THR A 71 -3.30 -2.98 8.08
CA THR A 71 -4.53 -2.15 8.03
C THR A 71 -4.88 -1.61 9.42
N ASP A 72 -4.83 -2.45 10.45
CA ASP A 72 -5.06 -2.05 11.84
C ASP A 72 -3.99 -1.04 12.30
N THR A 73 -2.72 -1.30 11.99
CA THR A 73 -1.62 -0.36 12.24
C THR A 73 -1.88 1.01 11.61
N PHE A 74 -2.30 1.03 10.32
CA PHE A 74 -2.66 2.26 9.64
C PHE A 74 -3.76 3.02 10.39
N HIS A 75 -4.88 2.38 10.71
CA HIS A 75 -5.99 3.04 11.40
C HIS A 75 -5.61 3.53 12.79
N THR A 76 -4.83 2.74 13.53
CA THR A 76 -4.37 3.13 14.88
C THR A 76 -3.51 4.40 14.83
N HIS A 77 -2.61 4.51 13.88
CA HIS A 77 -1.62 5.59 13.83
C HIS A 77 -2.05 6.80 12.99
N THR A 78 -3.16 6.72 12.24
CA THR A 78 -3.66 7.84 11.40
C THR A 78 -4.92 8.50 11.94
N GLN A 79 -5.35 8.20 13.17
CA GLN A 79 -6.54 8.81 13.79
C GLN A 79 -6.42 10.33 13.96
N ASN A 80 -5.23 10.83 14.24
CA ASN A 80 -4.97 12.24 14.53
C ASN A 80 -3.86 12.77 13.62
N LEU A 81 -4.17 12.95 12.35
CA LEU A 81 -3.24 13.52 11.39
C LEU A 81 -3.13 15.05 11.55
N PRO A 82 -1.95 15.65 11.28
CA PRO A 82 -1.84 17.09 11.09
C PRO A 82 -2.83 17.59 10.03
N GLN A 83 -3.36 18.80 10.20
CA GLN A 83 -4.44 19.33 9.36
C GLN A 83 -4.10 19.36 7.84
N ASN A 84 -2.82 19.55 7.52
CA ASN A 84 -2.31 19.60 6.15
C ASN A 84 -1.84 18.22 5.61
N VAL A 85 -2.01 17.14 6.40
CA VAL A 85 -1.58 15.78 6.03
C VAL A 85 -2.80 14.90 5.76
N LYS A 86 -2.72 14.12 4.68
CA LYS A 86 -3.70 13.09 4.33
C LYS A 86 -2.99 11.75 4.17
N ALA A 87 -3.65 10.68 4.62
CA ALA A 87 -3.18 9.32 4.47
C ALA A 87 -4.15 8.52 3.58
N VAL A 88 -3.59 7.73 2.67
CA VAL A 88 -4.33 6.79 1.81
C VAL A 88 -3.74 5.40 2.05
N LEU A 89 -4.59 4.40 2.15
CA LEU A 89 -4.16 3.02 2.38
C LEU A 89 -4.10 2.26 1.05
N SER A 90 -2.99 1.55 0.81
CA SER A 90 -2.81 0.64 -0.31
C SER A 90 -2.38 -0.75 0.16
N ILE A 91 -2.48 -1.72 -0.76
CA ILE A 91 -1.87 -3.05 -0.63
C ILE A 91 -0.77 -3.16 -1.66
N GLU A 92 0.40 -3.68 -1.29
CA GLU A 92 1.46 -4.08 -2.20
C GLU A 92 1.74 -5.58 -2.04
N GLY A 93 1.46 -6.32 -3.12
CA GLY A 93 1.47 -7.78 -3.12
C GLY A 93 0.07 -8.38 -2.90
N GLY A 94 -0.40 -9.13 -3.89
CA GLY A 94 -1.78 -9.65 -3.92
C GLY A 94 -2.02 -10.89 -3.06
N GLU A 95 -1.04 -11.36 -2.31
CA GLU A 95 -1.09 -12.60 -1.52
C GLU A 95 -2.21 -12.60 -0.47
N GLY A 96 -2.59 -11.41 0.03
CA GLY A 96 -3.69 -11.24 0.95
C GLY A 96 -5.08 -11.27 0.30
N ILE A 97 -5.18 -11.13 -1.03
CA ILE A 97 -6.45 -11.06 -1.77
C ILE A 97 -6.85 -12.47 -2.25
N TYR A 98 -7.17 -13.34 -1.32
CA TYR A 98 -7.50 -14.76 -1.59
C TYR A 98 -8.93 -14.98 -2.12
N SER A 99 -9.78 -13.96 -2.14
CA SER A 99 -11.14 -13.99 -2.66
C SER A 99 -11.67 -12.60 -2.98
N LEU A 100 -12.72 -12.50 -3.82
CA LEU A 100 -13.38 -11.23 -4.09
C LEU A 100 -14.08 -10.65 -2.83
N SER A 101 -14.48 -11.49 -1.89
CA SER A 101 -15.03 -11.02 -0.61
C SER A 101 -13.93 -10.38 0.25
N ALA A 102 -12.72 -10.94 0.29
CA ALA A 102 -11.58 -10.33 0.96
C ALA A 102 -11.25 -8.95 0.34
N LEU A 103 -11.17 -8.85 -0.98
CA LEU A 103 -10.96 -7.60 -1.71
C LEU A 103 -11.99 -6.53 -1.32
N ARG A 104 -13.29 -6.88 -1.36
CA ARG A 104 -14.36 -5.96 -0.94
C ARG A 104 -14.26 -5.54 0.51
N ASN A 105 -13.84 -6.44 1.40
CA ASN A 105 -13.63 -6.11 2.81
C ASN A 105 -12.46 -5.15 3.00
N TYR A 106 -11.34 -5.36 2.31
CA TYR A 106 -10.22 -4.39 2.32
C TYR A 106 -10.66 -3.02 1.83
N HIS A 107 -11.48 -2.96 0.76
CA HIS A 107 -12.03 -1.70 0.28
C HIS A 107 -12.91 -1.00 1.35
N ARG A 108 -13.77 -1.75 2.06
CA ARG A 108 -14.58 -1.20 3.17
C ARG A 108 -13.71 -0.72 4.34
N LEU A 109 -12.58 -1.38 4.58
CA LEU A 109 -11.57 -0.98 5.56
C LEU A 109 -10.70 0.20 5.11
N GLY A 110 -10.96 0.78 3.93
CA GLY A 110 -10.31 2.01 3.48
C GLY A 110 -9.19 1.83 2.46
N VAL A 111 -8.85 0.61 2.06
CA VAL A 111 -7.88 0.39 0.96
C VAL A 111 -8.42 0.99 -0.32
N LYS A 112 -7.63 1.84 -0.98
CA LYS A 112 -8.01 2.55 -2.22
C LYS A 112 -7.22 2.10 -3.43
N ILE A 113 -6.06 1.51 -3.24
CA ILE A 113 -5.11 1.11 -4.28
C ILE A 113 -4.61 -0.28 -3.95
N ALA A 114 -4.42 -1.14 -4.96
CA ALA A 114 -3.72 -2.41 -4.77
C ALA A 114 -2.80 -2.71 -5.93
N ALA A 115 -1.53 -2.99 -5.63
CA ALA A 115 -0.59 -3.63 -6.53
C ALA A 115 -0.83 -5.15 -6.50
N LEU A 116 -0.99 -5.74 -7.69
CA LEU A 116 -1.41 -7.13 -7.83
C LEU A 116 -0.31 -8.12 -7.48
N THR A 117 0.93 -7.69 -7.62
CA THR A 117 2.14 -8.47 -7.28
C THR A 117 3.16 -7.56 -6.62
N TRP A 118 4.14 -8.15 -5.97
CA TRP A 118 5.46 -7.60 -5.80
C TRP A 118 6.38 -8.24 -6.87
N ASN A 119 7.64 -8.46 -6.60
CA ASN A 119 8.64 -8.94 -7.58
C ASN A 119 8.33 -10.33 -8.16
N TYR A 120 7.64 -11.18 -7.42
CA TYR A 120 7.36 -12.57 -7.80
C TYR A 120 5.88 -12.79 -8.11
N SER A 121 5.61 -13.85 -8.88
CA SER A 121 4.25 -14.26 -9.20
C SER A 121 3.49 -14.77 -7.98
N ASN A 122 2.20 -14.48 -7.97
CA ASN A 122 1.26 -15.03 -7.00
C ASN A 122 0.02 -15.61 -7.71
N HIS A 123 -1.04 -15.87 -6.97
CA HIS A 123 -2.26 -16.45 -7.54
C HIS A 123 -3.11 -15.44 -8.37
N ILE A 124 -2.70 -14.17 -8.43
CA ILE A 124 -3.38 -13.11 -9.18
C ILE A 124 -2.67 -12.82 -10.51
N ALA A 125 -1.34 -12.64 -10.47
CA ALA A 125 -0.58 -12.20 -11.63
C ALA A 125 0.89 -12.61 -11.54
N SER A 126 1.59 -12.44 -12.65
CA SER A 126 3.04 -12.64 -12.74
C SER A 126 3.79 -11.37 -12.35
N GLY A 127 4.82 -11.52 -11.51
CA GLY A 127 5.70 -10.44 -11.08
C GLY A 127 6.85 -10.20 -12.06
N ALA A 128 7.46 -9.01 -11.97
CA ALA A 128 8.48 -8.52 -12.90
C ALA A 128 9.78 -9.36 -12.91
N LEU A 129 10.09 -10.09 -11.83
CA LEU A 129 11.28 -10.95 -11.77
C LEU A 129 11.02 -12.39 -12.23
N GLU A 130 9.81 -12.71 -12.68
CA GLU A 130 9.53 -14.02 -13.29
C GLU A 130 10.05 -14.09 -14.72
N SER A 131 10.67 -15.21 -15.06
CA SER A 131 11.25 -15.44 -16.39
C SER A 131 10.21 -15.90 -17.44
N ASP A 132 8.99 -16.23 -17.04
CA ASP A 132 7.95 -16.70 -17.94
C ASP A 132 7.11 -15.54 -18.46
N GLU A 133 7.51 -15.04 -19.65
CA GLU A 133 6.91 -13.89 -20.32
C GLU A 133 5.42 -14.09 -20.73
N ASN A 134 4.88 -15.30 -20.62
CA ASN A 134 3.55 -15.63 -21.14
C ASN A 134 2.43 -15.71 -20.08
N ARG A 135 2.71 -15.40 -18.82
CA ARG A 135 1.70 -15.61 -17.77
C ARG A 135 0.71 -14.47 -17.61
N GLY A 136 1.16 -13.23 -17.37
CA GLY A 136 0.27 -12.10 -17.12
C GLY A 136 -0.71 -12.34 -15.95
N LEU A 137 -1.97 -11.91 -16.14
CA LEU A 137 -3.04 -12.15 -15.16
C LEU A 137 -3.51 -13.61 -15.20
N THR A 138 -3.70 -14.22 -14.04
CA THR A 138 -4.42 -15.49 -13.92
C THR A 138 -5.93 -15.28 -14.20
N ASP A 139 -6.71 -16.35 -14.33
CA ASP A 139 -8.16 -16.22 -14.48
C ASP A 139 -8.78 -15.60 -13.22
N PHE A 140 -8.29 -15.93 -12.04
CA PHE A 140 -8.68 -15.24 -10.81
C PHE A 140 -8.27 -13.77 -10.84
N GLY A 141 -7.05 -13.46 -11.30
CA GLY A 141 -6.56 -12.08 -11.44
C GLY A 141 -7.45 -11.22 -12.33
N LYS A 142 -7.96 -11.78 -13.45
CA LYS A 142 -8.93 -11.07 -14.31
C LYS A 142 -10.21 -10.74 -13.55
N THR A 143 -10.71 -11.65 -12.69
CA THR A 143 -11.89 -11.37 -11.85
C THR A 143 -11.61 -10.34 -10.77
N VAL A 144 -10.40 -10.33 -10.18
CA VAL A 144 -9.94 -9.32 -9.22
C VAL A 144 -9.93 -7.93 -9.87
N VAL A 145 -9.31 -7.80 -11.05
CA VAL A 145 -9.27 -6.54 -11.81
C VAL A 145 -10.68 -6.02 -12.14
N ALA A 146 -11.56 -6.91 -12.61
CA ALA A 146 -12.95 -6.55 -12.89
C ALA A 146 -13.68 -6.05 -11.63
N GLU A 147 -13.50 -6.71 -10.50
CA GLU A 147 -14.12 -6.29 -9.23
C GLU A 147 -13.50 -4.98 -8.71
N MET A 148 -12.18 -4.79 -8.80
CA MET A 148 -11.53 -3.51 -8.45
C MET A 148 -12.14 -2.34 -9.22
N ASN A 149 -12.28 -2.47 -10.54
CA ASN A 149 -12.93 -1.46 -11.38
C ASN A 149 -14.37 -1.18 -10.93
N LYS A 150 -15.13 -2.22 -10.62
CA LYS A 150 -16.52 -2.11 -10.17
C LYS A 150 -16.68 -1.37 -8.85
N ILE A 151 -15.77 -1.61 -7.88
CA ILE A 151 -15.83 -0.97 -6.55
C ILE A 151 -15.07 0.34 -6.48
N GLY A 152 -14.41 0.79 -7.56
CA GLY A 152 -13.64 2.03 -7.60
C GLY A 152 -12.29 1.96 -6.87
N MET A 153 -11.67 0.78 -6.80
CA MET A 153 -10.32 0.60 -6.28
C MET A 153 -9.31 0.75 -7.43
N LEU A 154 -8.28 1.55 -7.24
CA LEU A 154 -7.22 1.74 -8.23
C LEU A 154 -6.32 0.51 -8.31
N ILE A 155 -5.94 0.17 -9.53
CA ILE A 155 -4.99 -0.91 -9.82
C ILE A 155 -3.62 -0.28 -9.98
N ASP A 156 -2.67 -0.67 -9.15
CA ASP A 156 -1.27 -0.33 -9.31
C ASP A 156 -0.59 -1.44 -10.13
N VAL A 157 0.02 -1.03 -11.23
CA VAL A 157 0.71 -1.95 -12.18
C VAL A 157 2.21 -2.05 -11.89
N SER A 158 2.69 -1.42 -10.81
CA SER A 158 4.06 -1.60 -10.34
C SER A 158 4.34 -3.08 -10.09
N HIS A 159 5.56 -3.51 -10.38
CA HIS A 159 6.02 -4.89 -10.22
C HIS A 159 5.31 -5.94 -11.09
N LEU A 160 4.37 -5.58 -11.95
CA LEU A 160 3.81 -6.55 -12.89
C LEU A 160 4.82 -6.91 -14.00
N ASN A 161 4.77 -8.17 -14.44
CA ASN A 161 5.43 -8.60 -15.66
C ASN A 161 4.82 -7.90 -16.89
N ARG A 162 5.59 -7.82 -17.97
CA ARG A 162 5.14 -7.26 -19.27
C ARG A 162 4.24 -8.23 -20.01
#